data_970e6cdb228071f68277c810eeb07e6a
#
_entry.id   970e6cdb228071f68277c810eeb07e6a
#
_cell.length_a   1.000
_cell.length_b   1.000
_cell.length_c   1.000
_cell.angle_alpha   90.00
_cell.angle_beta   90.00
_cell.angle_gamma   90.00
#
_symmetry.space_group_name_H-M   'P 1'
#
loop_
_entity.id
_entity.type
_entity.pdbx_description
1 polymer ?
#
loop_
_entity_poly.entity_id
_entity_poly.type
_entity_poly.pdbx_seq_one_letter_code
_entity_poly.pdbx_strand_id
1 'polypeptide(L)'
;MFHPQTIDPHKITYRMILEDCLELKNKYALSHASLNRYVSAVSTILRFCQKCQILSQDWTVPRFERYPEAETSYSRDAFTSEEINLMIKYARSILANDDLGDMILFATLSGMRQGEILKLTNDKINLEHKSIEILFPKGKKGKSRFIGIHDSLMPILTKRIALNPYGHTFAEDWLNADQMRTWFNRCITGALLKPVGIDSPWKFHGLRHTCGTLLVQSGMNIVDVATHLGHSSTRVTERYLHSFDKDLSKRANSVDFAYV
;
A
#
# COMPACT_ATOMS: atom_id res chain seq x y z
N MET A 1 5.21 22.61 18.30
CA MET A 1 4.08 23.48 18.70
C MET A 1 4.09 24.64 17.71
N PHE A 2 3.25 24.62 16.71
CA PHE A 2 3.09 25.83 15.88
C PHE A 2 2.59 26.92 16.81
N HIS A 3 3.41 27.93 17.04
CA HIS A 3 2.97 29.12 17.71
C HIS A 3 1.85 29.73 16.85
N PRO A 4 0.66 30.00 17.41
CA PRO A 4 -0.43 30.65 16.67
C PRO A 4 -0.14 32.12 16.40
N GLN A 5 1.10 32.55 16.54
CA GLN A 5 1.53 33.88 16.14
C GLN A 5 1.77 33.83 14.63
N THR A 6 0.98 34.61 13.92
CA THR A 6 1.04 34.88 12.50
C THR A 6 2.48 35.14 12.04
N ILE A 7 3.16 34.09 11.61
CA ILE A 7 4.43 34.26 10.90
C ILE A 7 4.07 34.81 9.52
N ASP A 8 4.57 36.00 9.22
CA ASP A 8 4.51 36.54 7.89
C ASP A 8 5.15 35.52 6.92
N PRO A 9 4.43 34.95 5.97
CA PRO A 9 4.96 33.92 5.10
C PRO A 9 6.19 34.38 4.27
N HIS A 10 6.35 35.69 4.04
CA HIS A 10 7.51 36.27 3.34
C HIS A 10 8.81 36.18 4.18
N LYS A 11 8.69 35.98 5.48
CA LYS A 11 9.83 35.85 6.41
C LYS A 11 10.30 34.42 6.59
N ILE A 12 9.61 33.43 6.00
CA ILE A 12 10.01 32.03 6.11
C ILE A 12 11.30 31.81 5.34
N THR A 13 12.34 31.40 6.05
CA THR A 13 13.65 31.11 5.49
C THR A 13 13.94 29.61 5.51
N TYR A 14 14.90 29.19 4.69
CA TYR A 14 15.43 27.83 4.73
C TYR A 14 15.92 27.43 6.12
N ARG A 15 16.60 28.34 6.82
CA ARG A 15 17.12 28.13 8.17
C ARG A 15 16.01 27.83 9.18
N MET A 16 14.93 28.58 9.18
CA MET A 16 13.79 28.35 10.09
C MET A 16 13.20 26.94 9.90
N ILE A 17 13.05 26.50 8.66
CA ILE A 17 12.51 25.16 8.39
C ILE A 17 13.48 24.05 8.79
N LEU A 18 14.81 24.28 8.67
CA LEU A 18 15.80 23.34 9.20
C LEU A 18 15.75 23.25 10.73
N GLU A 19 15.65 24.39 11.40
CA GLU A 19 15.51 24.45 12.88
C GLU A 19 14.26 23.69 13.34
N ASP A 20 13.10 23.92 12.68
CA ASP A 20 11.87 23.15 12.92
C ASP A 20 12.07 21.64 12.69
N CYS A 21 12.75 21.26 11.60
CA CYS A 21 13.04 19.85 11.32
C CYS A 21 13.90 19.20 12.41
N LEU A 22 14.90 19.92 12.92
CA LEU A 22 15.75 19.44 14.02
C LEU A 22 14.95 19.29 15.31
N GLU A 23 14.10 20.27 15.63
CA GLU A 23 13.22 20.20 16.78
C GLU A 23 12.26 19.01 16.68
N LEU A 24 11.57 18.84 15.54
CA LEU A 24 10.66 17.73 15.29
C LEU A 24 11.39 16.38 15.37
N LYS A 25 12.61 16.28 14.81
CA LYS A 25 13.43 15.07 14.90
C LYS A 25 13.73 14.71 16.35
N ASN A 26 14.16 15.68 17.14
CA ASN A 26 14.57 15.45 18.54
C ASN A 26 13.38 15.16 19.43
N LYS A 27 12.25 15.88 19.24
CA LYS A 27 11.08 15.75 20.09
C LYS A 27 10.26 14.49 19.82
N TYR A 28 10.18 14.05 18.55
CA TYR A 28 9.31 12.96 18.12
C TYR A 28 10.07 11.78 17.52
N ALA A 29 11.41 11.78 17.55
CA ALA A 29 12.26 10.76 16.93
C ALA A 29 11.90 10.47 15.47
N LEU A 30 11.60 11.52 14.68
CA LEU A 30 11.13 11.36 13.30
C LEU A 30 12.24 10.84 12.39
N SER A 31 11.87 9.92 11.48
CA SER A 31 12.74 9.44 10.42
C SER A 31 13.01 10.54 9.37
N HIS A 32 14.12 10.43 8.64
CA HIS A 32 14.46 11.32 7.52
C HIS A 32 13.33 11.35 6.45
N ALA A 33 12.70 10.20 6.18
CA ALA A 33 11.55 10.13 5.28
C ALA A 33 10.36 10.98 5.77
N SER A 34 10.12 11.02 7.10
CA SER A 34 9.08 11.86 7.70
C SER A 34 9.43 13.34 7.61
N LEU A 35 10.69 13.71 7.84
CA LEU A 35 11.18 15.08 7.68
C LEU A 35 11.09 15.53 6.22
N ASN A 36 11.43 14.67 5.27
CA ASN A 36 11.31 14.98 3.84
C ASN A 36 9.85 15.22 3.42
N ARG A 37 8.88 14.50 4.03
CA ARG A 37 7.45 14.76 3.83
C ARG A 37 7.02 16.09 4.40
N TYR A 38 7.49 16.44 5.60
CA TYR A 38 7.22 17.73 6.22
C TYR A 38 7.73 18.89 5.33
N VAL A 39 8.98 18.85 4.90
CA VAL A 39 9.57 19.85 4.01
C VAL A 39 8.81 19.95 2.67
N SER A 40 8.40 18.80 2.11
CA SER A 40 7.60 18.77 0.88
C SER A 40 6.22 19.42 1.07
N ALA A 41 5.59 19.20 2.22
CA ALA A 41 4.30 19.81 2.56
C ALA A 41 4.44 21.34 2.68
N VAL A 42 5.45 21.83 3.41
CA VAL A 42 5.74 23.26 3.55
C VAL A 42 5.96 23.89 2.17
N SER A 43 6.83 23.30 1.35
CA SER A 43 7.08 23.81 -0.02
C SER A 43 5.80 23.86 -0.88
N THR A 44 4.93 22.88 -0.72
CA THR A 44 3.65 22.84 -1.45
C THR A 44 2.72 23.96 -1.00
N ILE A 45 2.63 24.20 0.32
CA ILE A 45 1.83 25.28 0.89
C ILE A 45 2.35 26.65 0.40
N LEU A 46 3.66 26.88 0.46
CA LEU A 46 4.26 28.14 0.04
C LEU A 46 4.02 28.43 -1.45
N ARG A 47 4.15 27.40 -2.32
CA ARG A 47 3.80 27.54 -3.75
C ARG A 47 2.31 27.80 -3.97
N PHE A 48 1.46 27.19 -3.18
CA PHE A 48 0.03 27.46 -3.23
C PHE A 48 -0.28 28.92 -2.83
N CYS A 49 0.36 29.44 -1.77
CA CYS A 49 0.24 30.84 -1.36
C CYS A 49 0.68 31.82 -2.47
N GLN A 50 1.74 31.51 -3.21
CA GLN A 50 2.15 32.29 -4.39
C GLN A 50 1.07 32.25 -5.48
N LYS A 51 0.55 31.06 -5.79
CA LYS A 51 -0.52 30.91 -6.78
C LYS A 51 -1.78 31.70 -6.41
N CYS A 52 -2.10 31.80 -5.12
CA CYS A 52 -3.20 32.58 -4.59
C CYS A 52 -2.86 34.06 -4.40
N GLN A 53 -1.68 34.53 -4.83
CA GLN A 53 -1.22 35.92 -4.68
C GLN A 53 -1.09 36.40 -3.22
N ILE A 54 -1.07 35.47 -2.25
CA ILE A 54 -0.79 35.78 -0.84
C ILE A 54 0.71 36.09 -0.66
N LEU A 55 1.57 35.40 -1.42
CA LEU A 55 2.99 35.67 -1.52
C LEU A 55 3.30 36.33 -2.86
N SER A 56 4.23 37.29 -2.87
CA SER A 56 4.71 37.92 -4.11
C SER A 56 5.26 36.88 -5.07
N GLN A 57 5.06 37.08 -6.37
CA GLN A 57 5.64 36.22 -7.42
C GLN A 57 7.18 36.33 -7.45
N ASP A 58 7.72 37.47 -7.04
CA ASP A 58 9.16 37.70 -6.96
C ASP A 58 9.80 37.02 -5.75
N TRP A 59 9.02 36.59 -4.77
CA TRP A 59 9.51 35.85 -3.62
C TRP A 59 9.84 34.40 -4.00
N THR A 60 11.11 34.01 -3.79
CA THR A 60 11.55 32.66 -4.16
C THR A 60 11.23 31.66 -3.04
N VAL A 61 10.46 30.63 -3.35
CA VAL A 61 10.23 29.51 -2.44
C VAL A 61 11.56 28.83 -2.14
N PRO A 62 11.98 28.76 -0.87
CA PRO A 62 13.25 28.13 -0.52
C PRO A 62 13.34 26.71 -1.08
N ARG A 63 14.47 26.38 -1.72
CA ARG A 63 14.75 25.02 -2.19
C ARG A 63 15.37 24.24 -1.05
N PHE A 64 14.69 23.18 -0.64
CA PHE A 64 15.15 22.31 0.44
C PHE A 64 15.87 21.09 -0.13
N GLU A 65 17.06 20.82 0.38
CA GLU A 65 17.73 19.54 0.17
C GLU A 65 17.00 18.45 0.96
N ARG A 66 16.93 17.26 0.35
CA ARG A 66 16.35 16.12 1.05
C ARG A 66 17.37 15.54 2.03
N TYR A 67 16.88 15.19 3.21
CA TYR A 67 17.66 14.36 4.12
C TYR A 67 17.95 13.02 3.44
N PRO A 68 19.19 12.50 3.54
CA PRO A 68 19.50 11.18 3.01
C PRO A 68 18.59 10.16 3.70
N GLU A 69 17.72 9.55 2.92
CA GLU A 69 16.97 8.40 3.39
C GLU A 69 17.98 7.26 3.43
N ALA A 70 18.23 6.68 4.63
CA ALA A 70 18.98 5.44 4.70
C ALA A 70 18.30 4.48 3.70
N GLU A 71 19.11 3.83 2.86
CA GLU A 71 18.64 2.65 2.15
C GLU A 71 17.99 1.80 3.21
N THR A 72 16.66 1.75 3.18
CA THR A 72 15.90 0.96 4.13
C THR A 72 16.46 -0.43 3.95
N SER A 73 17.21 -0.90 4.95
CA SER A 73 17.52 -2.31 5.07
C SER A 73 16.17 -2.98 4.79
N TYR A 74 16.09 -3.78 3.73
CA TYR A 74 14.85 -4.40 3.28
C TYR A 74 14.26 -5.15 4.48
N SER A 75 13.52 -4.42 5.30
CA SER A 75 12.67 -5.02 6.29
C SER A 75 11.67 -5.81 5.46
N ARG A 76 11.55 -7.07 5.76
CA ARG A 76 10.66 -8.01 5.11
C ARG A 76 9.27 -7.38 4.95
N ASP A 77 8.98 -6.87 3.76
CA ASP A 77 7.75 -6.13 3.49
C ASP A 77 6.56 -7.06 3.17
N ALA A 78 6.83 -8.37 2.98
CA ALA A 78 5.85 -9.37 2.57
C ALA A 78 5.72 -10.50 3.61
N PHE A 79 4.50 -10.98 3.80
CA PHE A 79 4.21 -12.17 4.59
C PHE A 79 4.58 -13.45 3.82
N THR A 80 4.92 -14.53 4.53
CA THR A 80 4.98 -15.85 3.91
C THR A 80 3.59 -16.46 3.78
N SER A 81 3.48 -17.50 2.95
CA SER A 81 2.22 -18.26 2.83
C SER A 81 1.78 -18.87 4.16
N GLU A 82 2.75 -19.36 4.96
CA GLU A 82 2.49 -19.92 6.29
C GLU A 82 1.92 -18.86 7.24
N GLU A 83 2.46 -17.65 7.22
CA GLU A 83 1.98 -16.53 8.05
C GLU A 83 0.58 -16.07 7.66
N ILE A 84 0.29 -16.00 6.36
CA ILE A 84 -1.06 -15.73 5.87
C ILE A 84 -2.03 -16.81 6.36
N ASN A 85 -1.66 -18.09 6.24
CA ASN A 85 -2.49 -19.21 6.71
C ASN A 85 -2.71 -19.17 8.23
N LEU A 86 -1.67 -18.83 9.01
CA LEU A 86 -1.79 -18.66 10.46
C LEU A 86 -2.75 -17.51 10.81
N MET A 87 -2.67 -16.38 10.12
CA MET A 87 -3.57 -15.26 10.33
C MET A 87 -5.03 -15.63 9.99
N ILE A 88 -5.27 -16.28 8.86
CA ILE A 88 -6.61 -16.72 8.47
C ILE A 88 -7.18 -17.71 9.50
N LYS A 89 -6.38 -18.69 9.93
CA LYS A 89 -6.78 -19.65 10.97
C LYS A 89 -7.11 -18.95 12.29
N TYR A 90 -6.26 -18.01 12.71
CA TYR A 90 -6.47 -17.26 13.94
C TYR A 90 -7.73 -16.39 13.86
N ALA A 91 -7.96 -15.71 12.74
CA ALA A 91 -9.16 -14.92 12.51
C ALA A 91 -10.43 -15.77 12.65
N ARG A 92 -10.47 -16.94 12.01
CA ARG A 92 -11.63 -17.82 12.01
C ARG A 92 -11.83 -18.56 13.33
N SER A 93 -10.75 -19.18 13.86
CA SER A 93 -10.87 -20.10 15.01
C SER A 93 -10.80 -19.42 16.37
N ILE A 94 -10.04 -18.31 16.50
CA ILE A 94 -9.83 -17.65 17.79
C ILE A 94 -10.64 -16.36 17.91
N LEU A 95 -10.68 -15.55 16.83
CA LEU A 95 -11.47 -14.32 16.82
C LEU A 95 -12.92 -14.57 16.41
N ALA A 96 -13.27 -15.79 15.99
CA ALA A 96 -14.57 -16.17 15.45
C ALA A 96 -15.10 -15.20 14.39
N ASN A 97 -14.19 -14.75 13.51
CA ASN A 97 -14.44 -13.73 12.49
C ASN A 97 -14.03 -14.26 11.11
N ASP A 98 -14.98 -14.94 10.44
CA ASP A 98 -14.78 -15.49 9.10
C ASP A 98 -14.57 -14.40 8.07
N ASP A 99 -15.24 -13.26 8.21
CA ASP A 99 -15.12 -12.12 7.28
C ASP A 99 -13.74 -11.51 7.31
N LEU A 100 -13.08 -11.49 8.47
CA LEU A 100 -11.67 -11.08 8.58
C LEU A 100 -10.76 -12.07 7.85
N GLY A 101 -10.99 -13.36 8.00
CA GLY A 101 -10.24 -14.41 7.31
C GLY A 101 -10.39 -14.29 5.79
N ASP A 102 -11.59 -14.10 5.31
CA ASP A 102 -11.92 -13.93 3.89
C ASP A 102 -11.28 -12.65 3.33
N MET A 103 -11.33 -11.56 4.08
CA MET A 103 -10.71 -10.29 3.69
C MET A 103 -9.18 -10.37 3.63
N ILE A 104 -8.52 -11.08 4.58
CA ILE A 104 -7.07 -11.30 4.54
C ILE A 104 -6.70 -12.08 3.27
N LEU A 105 -7.41 -13.16 2.97
CA LEU A 105 -7.17 -13.95 1.76
C LEU A 105 -7.39 -13.12 0.50
N PHE A 106 -8.51 -12.38 0.45
CA PHE A 106 -8.84 -11.51 -0.68
C PHE A 106 -7.77 -10.42 -0.89
N ALA A 107 -7.37 -9.71 0.15
CA ALA A 107 -6.35 -8.67 0.08
C ALA A 107 -4.99 -9.22 -0.38
N THR A 108 -4.64 -10.43 0.06
CA THR A 108 -3.39 -11.11 -0.31
C THR A 108 -3.38 -11.49 -1.79
N LEU A 109 -4.48 -12.05 -2.31
CA LEU A 109 -4.51 -12.58 -3.68
C LEU A 109 -4.90 -11.51 -4.72
N SER A 110 -5.65 -10.48 -4.34
CA SER A 110 -6.03 -9.37 -5.23
C SER A 110 -4.99 -8.26 -5.30
N GLY A 111 -4.20 -8.07 -4.24
CA GLY A 111 -3.25 -6.95 -4.10
C GLY A 111 -3.91 -5.57 -4.08
N MET A 112 -5.22 -5.48 -3.88
CA MET A 112 -5.94 -4.22 -3.82
C MET A 112 -5.52 -3.39 -2.60
N ARG A 113 -5.57 -2.05 -2.75
CA ARG A 113 -5.36 -1.15 -1.61
C ARG A 113 -6.53 -1.24 -0.64
N GLN A 114 -6.28 -1.03 0.65
CA GLN A 114 -7.34 -1.04 1.68
C GLN A 114 -8.56 -0.21 1.28
N GLY A 115 -8.34 1.02 0.81
CA GLY A 115 -9.44 1.89 0.37
C GLY A 115 -10.14 1.45 -0.93
N GLU A 116 -9.50 0.63 -1.76
CA GLU A 116 -10.12 0.01 -2.93
C GLU A 116 -11.02 -1.16 -2.50
N ILE A 117 -10.56 -1.98 -1.54
CA ILE A 117 -11.35 -3.10 -0.99
C ILE A 117 -12.63 -2.60 -0.33
N LEU A 118 -12.54 -1.54 0.49
CA LEU A 118 -13.71 -0.95 1.16
C LEU A 118 -14.71 -0.28 0.20
N LYS A 119 -14.27 0.08 -1.00
CA LYS A 119 -15.12 0.69 -2.04
C LYS A 119 -15.57 -0.30 -3.10
N LEU A 120 -15.09 -1.54 -3.03
CA LEU A 120 -15.46 -2.57 -3.99
C LEU A 120 -16.93 -2.94 -3.79
N THR A 121 -17.70 -2.86 -4.87
CA THR A 121 -19.10 -3.32 -4.93
C THR A 121 -19.19 -4.58 -5.77
N ASN A 122 -20.17 -5.41 -5.47
CA ASN A 122 -20.32 -6.73 -6.08
C ASN A 122 -20.63 -6.66 -7.59
N ASP A 123 -21.25 -5.57 -8.08
CA ASP A 123 -21.47 -5.30 -9.50
C ASP A 123 -20.17 -5.06 -10.32
N LYS A 124 -19.04 -4.85 -9.65
CA LYS A 124 -17.71 -4.70 -10.27
C LYS A 124 -16.95 -6.02 -10.40
N ILE A 125 -17.55 -7.12 -9.93
CA ILE A 125 -16.95 -8.44 -9.95
C ILE A 125 -17.62 -9.28 -11.03
N ASN A 126 -16.87 -9.71 -12.02
CA ASN A 126 -17.31 -10.63 -13.05
C ASN A 126 -16.76 -12.03 -12.75
N LEU A 127 -17.62 -12.93 -12.26
CA LEU A 127 -17.21 -14.29 -11.92
C LEU A 127 -16.97 -15.16 -13.17
N GLU A 128 -17.70 -14.92 -14.26
CA GLU A 128 -17.54 -15.66 -15.51
C GLU A 128 -16.16 -15.39 -16.14
N HIS A 129 -15.79 -14.11 -16.26
CA HIS A 129 -14.49 -13.71 -16.79
C HIS A 129 -13.37 -13.66 -15.71
N LYS A 130 -13.68 -14.08 -14.49
CA LYS A 130 -12.74 -14.03 -13.34
C LYS A 130 -12.00 -12.70 -13.23
N SER A 131 -12.72 -11.59 -13.26
CA SER A 131 -12.13 -10.25 -13.26
C SER A 131 -12.85 -9.30 -12.30
N ILE A 132 -12.10 -8.34 -11.77
CA ILE A 132 -12.59 -7.25 -10.92
C ILE A 132 -12.23 -5.93 -11.59
N GLU A 133 -13.22 -5.05 -11.77
CA GLU A 133 -13.01 -3.67 -12.21
C GLU A 133 -12.74 -2.76 -11.01
N ILE A 134 -11.58 -2.11 -11.01
CA ILE A 134 -11.19 -1.16 -9.97
C ILE A 134 -11.23 0.24 -10.53
N LEU A 135 -12.13 1.07 -10.02
CA LEU A 135 -12.29 2.47 -10.44
C LEU A 135 -11.21 3.35 -9.78
N PHE A 136 -10.61 4.24 -10.57
CA PHE A 136 -9.73 5.26 -10.01
C PHE A 136 -10.54 6.41 -9.39
N PRO A 137 -10.06 7.00 -8.27
CA PRO A 137 -10.70 8.17 -7.68
C PRO A 137 -10.83 9.30 -8.71
N LYS A 138 -11.96 10.05 -8.65
CA LYS A 138 -12.21 11.24 -9.47
C LYS A 138 -11.00 12.17 -9.43
N GLY A 139 -10.43 12.50 -10.60
CA GLY A 139 -9.29 13.42 -10.76
C GLY A 139 -8.06 12.82 -11.46
N LYS A 140 -7.89 11.53 -11.49
CA LYS A 140 -6.96 10.86 -12.41
C LYS A 140 -7.77 10.30 -13.57
N LYS A 141 -7.90 11.10 -14.65
CA LYS A 141 -8.62 10.79 -15.90
C LYS A 141 -9.11 9.34 -16.01
N GLY A 142 -10.28 9.04 -15.44
CA GLY A 142 -11.24 7.98 -15.76
C GLY A 142 -10.77 6.61 -16.24
N LYS A 143 -9.59 6.15 -15.89
CA LYS A 143 -9.14 4.82 -16.29
C LYS A 143 -9.39 3.86 -15.13
N SER A 144 -10.33 2.93 -15.33
CA SER A 144 -10.41 1.72 -14.52
C SER A 144 -9.22 0.79 -14.84
N ARG A 145 -8.87 -0.08 -13.91
CA ARG A 145 -8.02 -1.24 -14.18
C ARG A 145 -8.76 -2.51 -13.86
N PHE A 146 -8.41 -3.56 -14.56
CA PHE A 146 -8.93 -4.90 -14.29
C PHE A 146 -7.84 -5.73 -13.61
N ILE A 147 -8.26 -6.55 -12.63
CA ILE A 147 -7.40 -7.57 -12.03
C ILE A 147 -8.07 -8.93 -12.17
N GLY A 148 -7.25 -9.99 -12.32
CA GLY A 148 -7.74 -11.35 -12.34
C GLY A 148 -8.14 -11.85 -10.95
N ILE A 149 -9.13 -12.72 -10.89
CA ILE A 149 -9.58 -13.40 -9.66
C ILE A 149 -8.88 -14.74 -9.57
N HIS A 150 -8.14 -14.96 -8.49
CA HIS A 150 -7.57 -16.26 -8.17
C HIS A 150 -8.68 -17.25 -7.81
N ASP A 151 -8.56 -18.53 -8.23
CA ASP A 151 -9.61 -19.54 -8.04
C ASP A 151 -10.01 -19.74 -6.59
N SER A 152 -9.08 -19.62 -5.65
CA SER A 152 -9.37 -19.68 -4.21
C SER A 152 -10.31 -18.58 -3.69
N LEU A 153 -10.51 -17.50 -4.44
CA LEU A 153 -11.43 -16.42 -4.09
C LEU A 153 -12.86 -16.66 -4.61
N MET A 154 -13.01 -17.57 -5.57
CA MET A 154 -14.32 -17.82 -6.21
C MET A 154 -15.43 -18.19 -5.21
N PRO A 155 -15.22 -19.11 -4.23
CA PRO A 155 -16.26 -19.45 -3.27
C PRO A 155 -16.69 -18.25 -2.41
N ILE A 156 -15.72 -17.43 -1.97
CA ILE A 156 -15.95 -16.23 -1.14
C ILE A 156 -16.79 -15.23 -1.92
N LEU A 157 -16.37 -14.90 -3.14
CA LEU A 157 -17.03 -13.89 -3.97
C LEU A 157 -18.41 -14.35 -4.43
N THR A 158 -18.57 -15.62 -4.80
CA THR A 158 -19.87 -16.19 -5.15
C THR A 158 -20.85 -16.06 -3.99
N LYS A 159 -20.44 -16.42 -2.76
CA LYS A 159 -21.26 -16.28 -1.56
C LYS A 159 -21.69 -14.83 -1.33
N ARG A 160 -20.75 -13.88 -1.41
CA ARG A 160 -21.01 -12.45 -1.14
C ARG A 160 -21.92 -11.81 -2.19
N ILE A 161 -21.71 -12.13 -3.46
CA ILE A 161 -22.58 -11.65 -4.55
C ILE A 161 -23.99 -12.23 -4.42
N ALA A 162 -24.12 -13.51 -4.06
CA ALA A 162 -25.43 -14.13 -3.86
C ALA A 162 -26.23 -13.49 -2.70
N LEU A 163 -25.53 -13.06 -1.63
CA LEU A 163 -26.15 -12.40 -0.49
C LEU A 163 -26.60 -10.97 -0.80
N ASN A 164 -25.80 -10.20 -1.52
CA ASN A 164 -26.09 -8.81 -1.89
C ASN A 164 -25.45 -8.42 -3.22
N PRO A 165 -26.11 -8.64 -4.37
CA PRO A 165 -25.50 -8.43 -5.70
C PRO A 165 -25.01 -6.99 -5.98
N TYR A 166 -25.59 -6.00 -5.32
CA TYR A 166 -25.29 -4.59 -5.54
C TYR A 166 -24.60 -3.92 -4.33
N GLY A 167 -24.41 -4.66 -3.25
CA GLY A 167 -23.77 -4.18 -2.04
C GLY A 167 -22.27 -4.11 -2.14
N HIS A 168 -21.67 -3.59 -1.09
CA HIS A 168 -20.20 -3.64 -0.92
C HIS A 168 -19.75 -5.07 -0.64
N THR A 169 -18.62 -5.46 -1.22
CA THR A 169 -18.08 -6.81 -1.04
C THR A 169 -17.63 -7.07 0.39
N PHE A 170 -17.02 -6.08 1.05
CA PHE A 170 -16.46 -6.19 2.39
C PHE A 170 -16.82 -5.05 3.35
N ALA A 171 -17.30 -3.90 2.85
CA ALA A 171 -17.55 -2.74 3.71
C ALA A 171 -18.80 -2.86 4.59
N GLU A 172 -19.64 -3.84 4.35
CA GLU A 172 -20.75 -4.16 5.25
C GLU A 172 -20.27 -4.74 6.57
N ASP A 173 -19.12 -5.42 6.55
CA ASP A 173 -18.48 -6.03 7.72
C ASP A 173 -17.67 -4.99 8.54
N TRP A 174 -17.36 -3.81 7.94
CA TRP A 174 -16.44 -2.83 8.48
C TRP A 174 -16.97 -1.42 8.29
N LEU A 175 -17.24 -0.72 9.38
CA LEU A 175 -17.74 0.67 9.33
C LEU A 175 -16.76 1.64 8.66
N ASN A 176 -15.46 1.38 8.78
CA ASN A 176 -14.40 2.23 8.20
C ASN A 176 -13.04 1.53 8.18
N ALA A 177 -12.07 2.19 7.52
CA ALA A 177 -10.69 1.69 7.42
C ALA A 177 -9.97 1.50 8.77
N ASP A 178 -10.32 2.28 9.78
CA ASP A 178 -9.70 2.21 11.11
C ASP A 178 -10.17 0.98 11.87
N GLN A 179 -11.45 0.63 11.77
CA GLN A 179 -11.98 -0.59 12.37
C GLN A 179 -11.37 -1.84 11.71
N MET A 180 -11.32 -1.88 10.39
CA MET A 180 -10.67 -2.96 9.64
C MET A 180 -9.20 -3.11 10.05
N ARG A 181 -8.47 -1.99 10.18
CA ARG A 181 -7.08 -1.99 10.64
C ARG A 181 -6.94 -2.49 12.07
N THR A 182 -7.85 -2.13 12.95
CA THR A 182 -7.86 -2.58 14.35
C THR A 182 -8.02 -4.10 14.43
N TRP A 183 -8.96 -4.70 13.70
CA TRP A 183 -9.15 -6.14 13.66
C TRP A 183 -7.95 -6.85 13.03
N PHE A 184 -7.40 -6.31 11.95
CA PHE A 184 -6.19 -6.84 11.33
C PHE A 184 -4.98 -6.82 12.29
N ASN A 185 -4.79 -5.72 13.03
CA ASN A 185 -3.72 -5.62 14.03
C ASN A 185 -3.91 -6.63 15.17
N ARG A 186 -5.13 -6.86 15.64
CA ARG A 186 -5.43 -7.93 16.63
C ARG A 186 -5.04 -9.30 16.10
N CYS A 187 -5.36 -9.56 14.83
CA CYS A 187 -5.01 -10.81 14.17
C CYS A 187 -3.49 -10.99 14.08
N ILE A 188 -2.75 -9.99 13.59
CA ILE A 188 -1.27 -10.04 13.55
C ILE A 188 -0.70 -10.28 14.94
N THR A 189 -1.12 -9.51 15.94
CA THR A 189 -0.59 -9.61 17.31
C THR A 189 -0.82 -11.00 17.88
N GLY A 190 -1.99 -11.56 17.69
CA GLY A 190 -2.33 -12.87 18.23
C GLY A 190 -1.74 -14.04 17.45
N ALA A 191 -1.74 -13.97 16.12
CA ALA A 191 -1.28 -15.05 15.26
C ALA A 191 0.24 -15.10 15.11
N LEU A 192 0.91 -13.97 15.06
CA LEU A 192 2.33 -13.87 14.68
C LEU A 192 3.22 -13.27 15.77
N LEU A 193 2.88 -12.11 16.33
CA LEU A 193 3.79 -11.42 17.24
C LEU A 193 3.98 -12.17 18.56
N LYS A 194 2.90 -12.64 19.17
CA LYS A 194 2.97 -13.37 20.45
C LYS A 194 3.57 -14.78 20.32
N PRO A 195 3.11 -15.63 19.35
CA PRO A 195 3.60 -17.00 19.24
C PRO A 195 4.99 -17.11 18.62
N VAL A 196 5.35 -16.21 17.69
CA VAL A 196 6.59 -16.34 16.89
C VAL A 196 7.66 -15.34 17.32
N GLY A 197 7.33 -14.38 18.21
CA GLY A 197 8.28 -13.39 18.72
C GLY A 197 8.75 -12.40 17.66
N ILE A 198 7.94 -12.15 16.64
CA ILE A 198 8.25 -11.21 15.56
C ILE A 198 7.93 -9.80 16.01
N ASP A 199 8.95 -8.98 16.14
CA ASP A 199 8.87 -7.60 16.67
C ASP A 199 8.63 -6.56 15.54
N SER A 200 7.89 -6.90 14.49
CA SER A 200 7.67 -6.01 13.36
C SER A 200 6.21 -5.57 13.24
N PRO A 201 5.94 -4.27 13.18
CA PRO A 201 4.60 -3.74 12.96
C PRO A 201 4.20 -3.89 11.47
N TRP A 202 3.93 -5.10 11.04
CA TRP A 202 3.40 -5.31 9.70
C TRP A 202 2.02 -4.70 9.57
N LYS A 203 1.87 -3.85 8.59
CA LYS A 203 0.63 -3.14 8.33
C LYS A 203 -0.19 -3.91 7.30
N PHE A 204 -1.48 -3.62 7.23
CA PHE A 204 -2.39 -4.16 6.21
C PHE A 204 -1.81 -4.09 4.78
N HIS A 205 -1.02 -3.06 4.48
CA HIS A 205 -0.35 -2.91 3.19
C HIS A 205 0.66 -4.03 2.87
N GLY A 206 1.16 -4.74 3.88
CA GLY A 206 2.00 -5.93 3.72
C GLY A 206 1.32 -7.05 2.92
N LEU A 207 -0.03 -7.20 3.00
CA LEU A 207 -0.78 -8.16 2.19
C LEU A 207 -0.63 -7.87 0.69
N ARG A 208 -0.66 -6.60 0.32
CA ARG A 208 -0.43 -6.19 -1.07
C ARG A 208 1.03 -6.40 -1.50
N HIS A 209 1.99 -6.20 -0.62
CA HIS A 209 3.40 -6.55 -0.90
C HIS A 209 3.54 -8.06 -1.11
N THR A 210 2.84 -8.86 -0.31
CA THR A 210 2.79 -10.31 -0.50
C THR A 210 2.24 -10.67 -1.87
N CYS A 211 1.13 -10.05 -2.30
CA CYS A 211 0.59 -10.25 -3.65
C CYS A 211 1.65 -9.94 -4.72
N GLY A 212 2.31 -8.79 -4.65
CA GLY A 212 3.34 -8.41 -5.62
C GLY A 212 4.49 -9.42 -5.67
N THR A 213 4.94 -9.90 -4.51
CA THR A 213 5.97 -10.93 -4.41
C THR A 213 5.53 -12.25 -5.04
N LEU A 214 4.31 -12.72 -4.74
CA LEU A 214 3.75 -13.95 -5.28
C LEU A 214 3.59 -13.89 -6.81
N LEU A 215 3.08 -12.77 -7.34
CA LEU A 215 2.93 -12.56 -8.79
C LEU A 215 4.28 -12.58 -9.52
N VAL A 216 5.29 -11.93 -8.94
CA VAL A 216 6.65 -11.97 -9.49
C VAL A 216 7.20 -13.39 -9.40
N GLN A 217 7.07 -14.10 -8.29
CA GLN A 217 7.52 -15.50 -8.12
C GLN A 217 6.82 -16.48 -9.06
N SER A 218 5.56 -16.22 -9.44
CA SER A 218 4.85 -17.02 -10.44
C SER A 218 5.34 -16.82 -11.88
N GLY A 219 6.28 -15.89 -12.10
CA GLY A 219 6.84 -15.61 -13.42
C GLY A 219 6.14 -14.49 -14.18
N MET A 220 5.16 -13.81 -13.58
CA MET A 220 4.51 -12.67 -14.22
C MET A 220 5.52 -11.55 -14.45
N ASN A 221 5.51 -10.93 -15.64
CA ASN A 221 6.44 -9.86 -15.95
C ASN A 221 6.15 -8.60 -15.11
N ILE A 222 7.18 -7.77 -14.89
CA ILE A 222 7.12 -6.62 -14.00
C ILE A 222 6.09 -5.56 -14.43
N VAL A 223 5.82 -5.44 -15.72
CA VAL A 223 4.85 -4.48 -16.27
C VAL A 223 3.44 -4.93 -15.94
N ASP A 224 3.16 -6.23 -16.07
CA ASP A 224 1.84 -6.80 -15.73
C ASP A 224 1.61 -6.76 -14.22
N VAL A 225 2.63 -7.04 -13.40
CA VAL A 225 2.55 -6.86 -11.94
C VAL A 225 2.28 -5.40 -11.58
N ALA A 226 2.97 -4.45 -12.22
CA ALA A 226 2.73 -3.02 -11.99
C ALA A 226 1.30 -2.62 -12.37
N THR A 227 0.79 -3.14 -13.49
CA THR A 227 -0.57 -2.92 -13.98
C THR A 227 -1.59 -3.52 -13.03
N HIS A 228 -1.43 -4.77 -12.64
CA HIS A 228 -2.29 -5.47 -11.67
C HIS A 228 -2.37 -4.69 -10.35
N LEU A 229 -1.23 -4.30 -9.79
CA LEU A 229 -1.19 -3.53 -8.57
C LEU A 229 -1.64 -2.06 -8.77
N GLY A 230 -1.71 -1.53 -9.97
CA GLY A 230 -2.04 -0.13 -10.26
C GLY A 230 -0.94 0.83 -9.77
N HIS A 231 0.31 0.51 -10.06
CA HIS A 231 1.44 1.40 -9.88
C HIS A 231 1.55 2.35 -11.08
N SER A 232 1.84 3.62 -10.83
CA SER A 232 2.04 4.61 -11.89
C SER A 232 3.39 4.45 -12.61
N SER A 233 4.30 3.65 -12.06
CA SER A 233 5.64 3.38 -12.59
C SER A 233 6.09 1.99 -12.15
N THR A 234 6.81 1.29 -13.03
CA THR A 234 7.45 -0.01 -12.73
C THR A 234 8.49 0.10 -11.62
N ARG A 235 9.12 1.27 -11.46
CA ARG A 235 10.12 1.51 -10.40
C ARG A 235 9.60 1.13 -8.99
N VAL A 236 8.31 1.33 -8.72
CA VAL A 236 7.71 0.93 -7.44
C VAL A 236 7.63 -0.60 -7.33
N THR A 237 7.52 -1.29 -8.46
CA THR A 237 7.37 -2.75 -8.57
C THR A 237 8.73 -3.46 -8.56
N GLU A 238 9.80 -2.77 -8.96
CA GLU A 238 11.17 -3.32 -9.00
C GLU A 238 11.64 -3.86 -7.65
N ARG A 239 11.09 -3.33 -6.54
CA ARG A 239 11.35 -3.85 -5.19
C ARG A 239 11.05 -5.36 -5.03
N TYR A 240 10.13 -5.90 -5.82
CA TYR A 240 9.78 -7.32 -5.78
C TYR A 240 10.76 -8.20 -6.55
N LEU A 241 11.62 -7.64 -7.40
CA LEU A 241 12.61 -8.39 -8.17
C LEU A 241 13.68 -9.01 -7.27
N HIS A 242 13.98 -8.42 -6.11
CA HIS A 242 14.96 -8.96 -5.16
C HIS A 242 14.54 -10.31 -4.57
N SER A 243 13.26 -10.68 -4.64
CA SER A 243 12.78 -12.02 -4.27
C SER A 243 13.06 -13.08 -5.33
N PHE A 244 13.58 -12.68 -6.50
CA PHE A 244 13.78 -13.51 -7.69
C PHE A 244 15.19 -14.11 -7.83
N ASP A 245 16.15 -13.67 -7.03
CA ASP A 245 17.59 -13.80 -7.31
C ASP A 245 18.16 -15.21 -7.12
N LYS A 246 17.34 -16.23 -6.93
CA LYS A 246 17.86 -17.58 -6.65
C LYS A 246 17.95 -18.53 -7.86
N ASP A 247 17.50 -18.16 -9.04
CA ASP A 247 17.47 -19.11 -10.17
C ASP A 247 17.66 -18.51 -11.58
N LEU A 248 18.56 -17.52 -11.72
CA LEU A 248 18.92 -16.93 -13.02
C LEU A 248 19.41 -17.99 -14.03
N SER A 249 20.10 -19.02 -13.56
CA SER A 249 20.61 -20.11 -14.41
C SER A 249 19.48 -20.96 -15.01
N LYS A 250 18.44 -21.28 -14.23
CA LYS A 250 17.25 -22.02 -14.77
C LYS A 250 16.49 -21.22 -15.81
N ARG A 251 16.40 -19.91 -15.64
CA ARG A 251 15.74 -19.01 -16.60
C ARG A 251 16.53 -18.87 -17.89
N ALA A 252 17.85 -18.70 -17.80
CA ALA A 252 18.70 -18.68 -18.98
C ALA A 252 18.57 -19.97 -19.79
N ASN A 253 18.45 -21.12 -19.11
CA ASN A 253 18.29 -22.42 -19.73
C ASN A 253 16.85 -22.73 -20.22
N SER A 254 15.85 -21.93 -19.85
CA SER A 254 14.47 -22.07 -20.35
C SER A 254 14.24 -21.37 -21.71
N VAL A 255 15.22 -20.62 -22.19
CA VAL A 255 15.18 -20.04 -23.55
C VAL A 255 15.54 -21.13 -24.55
N ASP A 256 14.53 -21.66 -25.23
CA ASP A 256 14.71 -22.65 -26.26
C ASP A 256 15.16 -21.94 -27.54
N PHE A 257 16.44 -22.08 -27.88
CA PHE A 257 16.95 -21.65 -29.16
C PHE A 257 16.77 -22.82 -30.14
N ALA A 258 15.76 -22.74 -30.95
CA ALA A 258 15.71 -23.58 -32.16
C ALA A 258 16.90 -23.19 -33.02
N TYR A 259 17.93 -24.02 -33.01
CA TYR A 259 18.99 -23.93 -34.02
C TYR A 259 18.37 -24.27 -35.38
N VAL A 260 18.28 -23.25 -36.25
CA VAL A 260 17.96 -23.46 -37.67
C VAL A 260 19.24 -23.93 -38.36
#